data_4d23c262d9c391854379ab86d277fb46
#
_entry.id   4d23c262d9c391854379ab86d277fb46
#
_cell.length_a   1.000
_cell.length_b   1.000
_cell.length_c   1.000
_cell.angle_alpha   90.00
_cell.angle_beta   90.00
_cell.angle_gamma   90.00
#
_symmetry.space_group_name_H-M   'P 1'
#
loop_
_entity.id
_entity.type
_entity.pdbx_description
1 polymer ?
#
loop_
_entity_poly.entity_id
_entity_poly.type
_entity_poly.pdbx_seq_one_letter_code
_entity_poly.pdbx_strand_id
1 'polypeptide(L)'
;MLQNSGLLKIIKGNHELKISHHEIEKVIGATISTENAIELFESIGITITQCGDSYEFREVDFLNEELIKKEIDQIEDSENIKLSVEQIIETTSRYFSQKDIEKYEYSVCFADFQTQGRGRGSNQWLSPYGSGICFSVIGSLYSKSSPLGLSIYSGIIIARALRDLGYAGASLKWPNDLLHGGKKLGGILVELTSQSQDYYSFNIGVGINYDIGSDLNSMGQNLFPPTDLLKINHDLSLCRSEMSGILARTVIESLKKFNQRSIQSAFKLWPEYDALFEKEVKIIEENDILEGKNIGIDHTGALLLDDNGVIKKVYNGHLVI
;
A
#
# COMPACT_ATOMS: atom_id res chain seq x y z
N MET A 1 -7.75 -14.28 -18.14
CA MET A 1 -8.42 -14.64 -16.85
C MET A 1 -8.43 -16.15 -16.59
N LEU A 2 -8.94 -17.02 -17.48
CA LEU A 2 -9.00 -18.48 -17.23
C LEU A 2 -7.62 -19.13 -17.06
N GLN A 3 -6.62 -18.75 -17.84
CA GLN A 3 -5.25 -19.27 -17.75
C GLN A 3 -4.58 -18.92 -16.41
N ASN A 4 -4.74 -17.69 -15.93
CA ASN A 4 -4.16 -17.24 -14.67
C ASN A 4 -4.75 -18.02 -13.47
N SER A 5 -6.05 -18.29 -13.48
CA SER A 5 -6.70 -19.11 -12.43
C SER A 5 -6.17 -20.55 -12.37
N GLY A 6 -5.82 -21.13 -13.53
CA GLY A 6 -5.22 -22.46 -13.60
C GLY A 6 -3.81 -22.51 -13.02
N LEU A 7 -2.97 -21.54 -13.37
CA LEU A 7 -1.59 -21.41 -12.86
C LEU A 7 -1.58 -21.21 -11.34
N LEU A 8 -2.42 -20.33 -10.82
CA LEU A 8 -2.49 -20.08 -9.37
C LEU A 8 -2.93 -21.33 -8.60
N LYS A 9 -3.81 -22.17 -9.16
CA LYS A 9 -4.20 -23.45 -8.53
C LYS A 9 -3.03 -24.42 -8.39
N ILE A 10 -2.17 -24.50 -9.41
CA ILE A 10 -0.98 -25.35 -9.35
C ILE A 10 -0.04 -24.85 -8.25
N ILE A 11 0.21 -23.53 -8.21
CA ILE A 11 1.11 -22.93 -7.20
C ILE A 11 0.56 -23.13 -5.79
N LYS A 12 -0.72 -22.85 -5.57
CA LYS A 12 -1.38 -22.96 -4.25
C LYS A 12 -1.35 -24.38 -3.67
N GLY A 13 -1.32 -25.39 -4.52
CA GLY A 13 -1.25 -26.80 -4.11
C GLY A 13 0.16 -27.40 -4.09
N ASN A 14 1.17 -26.62 -4.46
CA ASN A 14 2.50 -27.14 -4.70
C ASN A 14 3.45 -26.85 -3.53
N HIS A 15 3.56 -27.83 -2.62
CA HIS A 15 4.47 -27.74 -1.46
C HIS A 15 5.96 -27.97 -1.82
N GLU A 16 6.25 -28.49 -3.01
CA GLU A 16 7.63 -28.74 -3.47
C GLU A 16 8.27 -27.46 -4.05
N LEU A 17 7.47 -26.39 -4.23
CA LEU A 17 7.92 -25.12 -4.83
C LEU A 17 8.53 -25.30 -6.22
N LYS A 18 8.07 -26.32 -6.93
CA LYS A 18 8.59 -26.74 -8.23
C LYS A 18 7.49 -27.23 -9.15
N ILE A 19 7.49 -26.76 -10.38
CA ILE A 19 6.52 -27.14 -11.41
C ILE A 19 7.26 -27.61 -12.68
N SER A 20 6.81 -28.71 -13.28
CA SER A 20 7.38 -29.19 -14.54
C SER A 20 6.84 -28.37 -15.72
N HIS A 21 7.64 -28.32 -16.80
CA HIS A 21 7.22 -27.68 -18.05
C HIS A 21 5.92 -28.29 -18.60
N HIS A 22 5.78 -29.62 -18.49
CA HIS A 22 4.59 -30.34 -18.94
C HIS A 22 3.33 -29.97 -18.13
N GLU A 23 3.44 -29.72 -16.83
CA GLU A 23 2.29 -29.25 -16.02
C GLU A 23 1.83 -27.87 -16.44
N ILE A 24 2.77 -26.98 -16.79
CA ILE A 24 2.43 -25.66 -17.33
C ILE A 24 1.67 -25.81 -18.65
N GLU A 25 2.19 -26.60 -19.60
CA GLU A 25 1.54 -26.87 -20.89
C GLU A 25 0.13 -27.45 -20.73
N LYS A 26 -0.03 -28.39 -19.78
CA LYS A 26 -1.32 -29.00 -19.48
C LYS A 26 -2.36 -27.96 -19.01
N VAL A 27 -1.95 -27.00 -18.20
CA VAL A 27 -2.86 -25.95 -17.71
C VAL A 27 -3.18 -24.94 -18.79
N ILE A 28 -2.20 -24.60 -19.63
CA ILE A 28 -2.38 -23.66 -20.73
C ILE A 28 -3.19 -24.33 -21.88
N GLY A 29 -3.09 -25.65 -22.01
CA GLY A 29 -3.69 -26.44 -23.12
C GLY A 29 -2.93 -26.28 -24.43
N ALA A 30 -1.66 -25.87 -24.39
CA ALA A 30 -0.81 -25.65 -25.58
C ALA A 30 0.65 -25.83 -25.21
N THR A 31 1.48 -26.19 -26.20
CA THR A 31 2.95 -26.16 -26.09
C THR A 31 3.44 -24.72 -25.92
N ILE A 32 4.40 -24.52 -25.06
CA ILE A 32 4.94 -23.19 -24.74
C ILE A 32 6.48 -23.26 -24.72
N SER A 33 7.17 -22.20 -25.13
CA SER A 33 8.62 -22.11 -24.96
C SER A 33 8.98 -21.77 -23.50
N THR A 34 10.21 -22.04 -23.10
CA THR A 34 10.71 -21.69 -21.77
C THR A 34 10.58 -20.20 -21.48
N GLU A 35 10.96 -19.36 -22.45
CA GLU A 35 10.87 -17.89 -22.31
C GLU A 35 9.42 -17.45 -22.11
N ASN A 36 8.49 -17.97 -22.89
CA ASN A 36 7.08 -17.63 -22.76
C ASN A 36 6.48 -18.16 -21.45
N ALA A 37 6.96 -19.30 -20.93
CA ALA A 37 6.55 -19.79 -19.61
C ALA A 37 7.00 -18.83 -18.51
N ILE A 38 8.24 -18.33 -18.55
CA ILE A 38 8.75 -17.34 -17.59
C ILE A 38 7.94 -16.05 -17.70
N GLU A 39 7.77 -15.49 -18.90
CA GLU A 39 6.97 -14.27 -19.12
C GLU A 39 5.53 -14.41 -18.60
N LEU A 40 4.93 -15.60 -18.77
CA LEU A 40 3.58 -15.86 -18.28
C LEU A 40 3.47 -15.76 -16.76
N PHE A 41 4.43 -16.33 -16.01
CA PHE A 41 4.45 -16.25 -14.57
C PHE A 41 4.80 -14.83 -14.08
N GLU A 42 5.72 -14.15 -14.75
CA GLU A 42 6.06 -12.75 -14.46
C GLU A 42 4.84 -11.83 -14.67
N SER A 43 4.02 -12.12 -15.70
CA SER A 43 2.79 -11.33 -15.96
C SER A 43 1.77 -11.38 -14.83
N ILE A 44 1.85 -12.39 -13.95
CA ILE A 44 1.05 -12.53 -12.74
C ILE A 44 1.85 -12.25 -11.47
N GLY A 45 3.04 -11.67 -11.60
CA GLY A 45 3.89 -11.24 -10.47
C GLY A 45 4.65 -12.35 -9.76
N ILE A 46 4.78 -13.53 -10.38
CA ILE A 46 5.50 -14.67 -9.81
C ILE A 46 6.79 -14.89 -10.59
N THR A 47 7.91 -14.75 -9.92
CA THR A 47 9.23 -15.06 -10.48
C THR A 47 9.47 -16.56 -10.42
N ILE A 48 9.81 -17.18 -11.56
CA ILE A 48 10.20 -18.58 -11.66
C ILE A 48 11.63 -18.70 -12.19
N THR A 49 12.37 -19.72 -11.75
CA THR A 49 13.71 -20.02 -12.21
C THR A 49 13.75 -21.40 -12.84
N GLN A 50 14.24 -21.50 -14.07
CA GLN A 50 14.35 -22.78 -14.76
C GLN A 50 15.43 -23.67 -14.11
N CYS A 51 15.06 -24.93 -13.85
CA CYS A 51 15.92 -25.97 -13.32
C CYS A 51 15.72 -27.27 -14.12
N GLY A 52 16.44 -27.44 -15.23
CA GLY A 52 16.23 -28.53 -16.19
C GLY A 52 14.86 -28.41 -16.87
N ASP A 53 14.04 -29.48 -16.80
CA ASP A 53 12.67 -29.51 -17.36
C ASP A 53 11.61 -28.98 -16.39
N SER A 54 12.00 -28.31 -15.34
CA SER A 54 11.09 -27.75 -14.34
C SER A 54 11.49 -26.34 -13.96
N TYR A 55 10.60 -25.68 -13.21
CA TYR A 55 10.78 -24.33 -12.71
C TYR A 55 10.58 -24.31 -11.20
N GLU A 56 11.47 -23.65 -10.51
CA GLU A 56 11.37 -23.38 -9.08
C GLU A 56 10.79 -21.98 -8.86
N PHE A 57 9.98 -21.80 -7.82
CA PHE A 57 9.41 -20.53 -7.41
C PHE A 57 9.47 -20.41 -5.89
N ARG A 58 9.36 -19.16 -5.43
CA ARG A 58 9.28 -18.87 -4.01
C ARG A 58 7.90 -19.28 -3.48
N GLU A 59 7.82 -19.71 -2.22
CA GLU A 59 6.55 -19.87 -1.54
C GLU A 59 5.72 -18.59 -1.63
N VAL A 60 4.45 -18.75 -2.02
CA VAL A 60 3.52 -17.64 -2.19
C VAL A 60 2.54 -17.63 -1.04
N ASP A 61 2.57 -16.56 -0.25
CA ASP A 61 1.60 -16.32 0.80
C ASP A 61 0.32 -15.74 0.18
N PHE A 62 -0.74 -16.56 0.11
CA PHE A 62 -2.06 -16.13 -0.38
C PHE A 62 -2.86 -15.48 0.73
N LEU A 63 -3.56 -14.38 0.42
CA LEU A 63 -4.50 -13.76 1.34
C LEU A 63 -5.63 -14.74 1.71
N ASN A 64 -5.90 -14.82 3.00
CA ASN A 64 -7.00 -15.60 3.56
C ASN A 64 -8.14 -14.64 3.93
N GLU A 65 -9.25 -14.73 3.17
CA GLU A 65 -10.41 -13.85 3.34
C GLU A 65 -11.05 -14.02 4.72
N GLU A 66 -11.08 -15.22 5.30
CA GLU A 66 -11.67 -15.47 6.61
C GLU A 66 -10.89 -14.75 7.73
N LEU A 67 -9.54 -14.76 7.66
CA LEU A 67 -8.71 -14.04 8.62
C LEU A 67 -8.89 -12.53 8.50
N ILE A 68 -8.93 -12.00 7.27
CA ILE A 68 -9.18 -10.59 7.02
C ILE A 68 -10.58 -10.21 7.53
N LYS A 69 -11.58 -10.99 7.19
CA LYS A 69 -12.98 -10.77 7.59
C LYS A 69 -13.14 -10.76 9.11
N LYS A 70 -12.46 -11.64 9.82
CA LYS A 70 -12.47 -11.69 11.29
C LYS A 70 -12.02 -10.35 11.91
N GLU A 71 -11.07 -9.64 11.30
CA GLU A 71 -10.66 -8.33 11.75
C GLU A 71 -11.68 -7.24 11.38
N ILE A 72 -12.23 -7.28 10.16
CA ILE A 72 -13.23 -6.31 9.72
C ILE A 72 -14.53 -6.44 10.53
N ASP A 73 -14.94 -7.66 10.88
CA ASP A 73 -16.15 -7.93 11.69
C ASP A 73 -16.07 -7.38 13.13
N GLN A 74 -14.90 -6.96 13.61
CA GLN A 74 -14.75 -6.26 14.89
C GLN A 74 -15.17 -4.78 14.84
N ILE A 75 -15.34 -4.21 13.65
CA ILE A 75 -15.80 -2.83 13.47
C ILE A 75 -17.29 -2.75 13.81
N GLU A 76 -17.69 -1.74 14.57
CA GLU A 76 -19.11 -1.45 14.82
C GLU A 76 -19.84 -1.18 13.49
N ASP A 77 -21.02 -1.80 13.30
CA ASP A 77 -21.80 -1.78 12.05
C ASP A 77 -21.02 -2.34 10.83
N SER A 78 -20.25 -3.39 11.03
CA SER A 78 -19.44 -4.02 9.97
C SER A 78 -20.27 -4.56 8.79
N GLU A 79 -21.58 -4.81 8.97
CA GLU A 79 -22.51 -5.17 7.89
C GLU A 79 -22.67 -4.05 6.83
N ASN A 80 -22.33 -2.79 7.16
CA ASN A 80 -22.30 -1.67 6.25
C ASN A 80 -20.94 -1.52 5.52
N ILE A 81 -20.04 -2.50 5.69
CA ILE A 81 -18.74 -2.54 5.03
C ILE A 81 -18.75 -3.63 3.97
N LYS A 82 -18.43 -3.27 2.73
CA LYS A 82 -18.23 -4.24 1.65
C LYS A 82 -16.77 -4.68 1.62
N LEU A 83 -16.54 -5.98 1.83
CA LEU A 83 -15.21 -6.61 1.72
C LEU A 83 -15.07 -7.32 0.38
N SER A 84 -13.90 -7.22 -0.25
CA SER A 84 -13.44 -8.09 -1.34
C SER A 84 -11.97 -8.42 -1.17
N VAL A 85 -11.62 -9.68 -1.46
CA VAL A 85 -10.24 -10.18 -1.45
C VAL A 85 -9.96 -10.85 -2.79
N GLU A 86 -9.08 -10.25 -3.57
CA GLU A 86 -8.83 -10.63 -4.95
C GLU A 86 -7.42 -11.20 -5.12
N GLN A 87 -7.29 -12.21 -5.97
CA GLN A 87 -5.97 -12.80 -6.28
C GLN A 87 -5.19 -11.90 -7.24
N ILE A 88 -5.81 -11.54 -8.37
CA ILE A 88 -5.19 -10.69 -9.41
C ILE A 88 -6.23 -9.69 -9.89
N ILE A 89 -5.89 -8.41 -9.81
CA ILE A 89 -6.71 -7.31 -10.37
C ILE A 89 -5.82 -6.25 -11.01
N GLU A 90 -6.41 -5.31 -11.72
CA GLU A 90 -5.66 -4.16 -12.24
C GLU A 90 -5.14 -3.30 -11.09
N THR A 91 -6.04 -2.87 -10.22
CA THR A 91 -5.72 -2.07 -9.03
C THR A 91 -6.87 -2.09 -8.02
N THR A 92 -6.55 -2.14 -6.74
CA THR A 92 -7.54 -2.07 -5.66
C THR A 92 -8.32 -0.76 -5.67
N SER A 93 -7.67 0.32 -6.14
CA SER A 93 -8.22 1.68 -6.10
C SER A 93 -9.38 1.93 -7.06
N ARG A 94 -9.62 1.06 -8.02
CA ARG A 94 -10.71 1.17 -9.01
C ARG A 94 -11.62 -0.05 -9.04
N TYR A 95 -11.54 -0.90 -8.03
CA TYR A 95 -12.28 -2.16 -8.00
C TYR A 95 -13.78 -1.98 -7.84
N PHE A 96 -14.20 -1.11 -6.91
CA PHE A 96 -15.60 -0.87 -6.64
C PHE A 96 -16.25 0.13 -7.58
N SER A 97 -17.49 -0.15 -7.95
CA SER A 97 -18.32 0.73 -8.76
C SER A 97 -18.94 1.85 -7.93
N GLN A 98 -19.46 2.89 -8.60
CA GLN A 98 -20.21 3.97 -7.94
C GLN A 98 -21.40 3.43 -7.14
N LYS A 99 -22.08 2.39 -7.62
CA LYS A 99 -23.22 1.76 -6.91
C LYS A 99 -22.80 1.11 -5.58
N ASP A 100 -21.59 0.56 -5.51
CA ASP A 100 -21.06 0.00 -4.27
C ASP A 100 -20.80 1.11 -3.25
N ILE A 101 -20.23 2.23 -3.69
CA ILE A 101 -19.95 3.41 -2.85
C ILE A 101 -21.24 4.03 -2.29
N GLU A 102 -22.31 4.02 -3.06
CA GLU A 102 -23.62 4.55 -2.62
C GLU A 102 -24.36 3.62 -1.65
N LYS A 103 -24.07 2.31 -1.70
CA LYS A 103 -24.77 1.29 -0.91
C LYS A 103 -24.14 1.04 0.45
N TYR A 104 -22.82 1.13 0.56
CA TYR A 104 -22.09 0.81 1.76
C TYR A 104 -21.40 2.05 2.34
N GLU A 105 -21.27 2.11 3.67
CA GLU A 105 -20.54 3.21 4.32
C GLU A 105 -19.08 3.22 3.92
N TYR A 106 -18.46 2.03 3.91
CA TYR A 106 -17.11 1.80 3.39
C TYR A 106 -17.08 0.57 2.50
N SER A 107 -16.16 0.58 1.53
CA SER A 107 -15.82 -0.60 0.74
C SER A 107 -14.32 -0.82 0.81
N VAL A 108 -13.88 -2.03 1.10
CA VAL A 108 -12.46 -2.38 1.20
C VAL A 108 -12.11 -3.53 0.27
N CYS A 109 -11.12 -3.30 -0.60
CA CYS A 109 -10.61 -4.30 -1.53
C CYS A 109 -9.16 -4.60 -1.21
N PHE A 110 -8.82 -5.87 -1.08
CA PHE A 110 -7.46 -6.38 -0.95
C PHE A 110 -7.06 -7.11 -2.23
N ALA A 111 -5.75 -7.14 -2.53
CA ALA A 111 -5.23 -7.88 -3.67
C ALA A 111 -3.91 -8.57 -3.32
N ASP A 112 -3.75 -9.83 -3.77
CA ASP A 112 -2.48 -10.52 -3.76
C ASP A 112 -1.50 -9.92 -4.79
N PHE A 113 -2.02 -9.53 -5.95
CA PHE A 113 -1.25 -8.92 -7.03
C PHE A 113 -2.05 -7.88 -7.80
N GLN A 114 -1.39 -6.77 -8.14
CA GLN A 114 -1.94 -5.71 -8.97
C GLN A 114 -1.13 -5.57 -10.26
N THR A 115 -1.77 -5.76 -11.42
CA THR A 115 -1.12 -5.60 -12.73
C THR A 115 -0.83 -4.14 -13.07
N GLN A 116 -1.58 -3.21 -12.48
CA GLN A 116 -1.47 -1.76 -12.68
C GLN A 116 -1.56 -1.03 -11.33
N GLY A 117 -0.76 -1.48 -10.34
CA GLY A 117 -0.68 -0.84 -9.04
C GLY A 117 -0.31 0.64 -9.17
N ARG A 118 -0.95 1.51 -8.40
CA ARG A 118 -0.83 2.96 -8.55
C ARG A 118 -0.07 3.58 -7.38
N GLY A 119 0.86 4.46 -7.71
CA GLY A 119 1.50 5.40 -6.82
C GLY A 119 1.07 6.83 -7.12
N ARG A 120 1.75 7.81 -6.54
CA ARG A 120 1.48 9.23 -6.72
C ARG A 120 1.95 9.73 -8.10
N GLY A 121 1.16 10.57 -8.75
CA GLY A 121 1.43 11.06 -10.11
C GLY A 121 1.40 9.93 -11.14
N SER A 122 2.46 9.78 -11.90
CA SER A 122 2.65 8.70 -12.89
C SER A 122 3.36 7.46 -12.34
N ASN A 123 3.72 7.45 -11.04
CA ASN A 123 4.45 6.33 -10.46
C ASN A 123 3.56 5.09 -10.34
N GLN A 124 4.16 3.93 -10.53
CA GLN A 124 3.53 2.65 -10.30
C GLN A 124 3.90 2.11 -8.91
N TRP A 125 2.98 1.40 -8.28
CA TRP A 125 3.24 0.56 -7.13
C TRP A 125 3.49 -0.87 -7.61
N LEU A 126 4.71 -1.33 -7.44
CA LEU A 126 5.13 -2.68 -7.82
C LEU A 126 5.25 -3.54 -6.56
N SER A 127 4.65 -4.71 -6.60
CA SER A 127 4.72 -5.70 -5.53
C SER A 127 4.62 -7.07 -6.16
N PRO A 128 5.64 -7.95 -6.03
CA PRO A 128 5.52 -9.33 -6.48
C PRO A 128 4.31 -10.01 -5.86
N TYR A 129 3.83 -11.09 -6.46
CA TYR A 129 2.64 -11.80 -5.99
C TYR A 129 2.82 -12.25 -4.53
N GLY A 130 1.84 -11.94 -3.68
CA GLY A 130 1.85 -12.32 -2.27
C GLY A 130 2.90 -11.62 -1.40
N SER A 131 3.67 -10.67 -1.94
CA SER A 131 4.80 -10.04 -1.22
C SER A 131 4.46 -8.72 -0.53
N GLY A 132 3.28 -8.18 -0.75
CA GLY A 132 2.83 -6.91 -0.18
C GLY A 132 1.48 -7.00 0.52
N ILE A 133 1.22 -6.06 1.41
CA ILE A 133 -0.11 -5.74 1.91
C ILE A 133 -0.63 -4.62 1.02
N CYS A 134 -1.57 -4.95 0.12
CA CYS A 134 -2.17 -4.01 -0.81
C CYS A 134 -3.67 -3.97 -0.61
N PHE A 135 -4.20 -2.83 -0.19
CA PHE A 135 -5.64 -2.63 -0.07
C PHE A 135 -6.04 -1.19 -0.36
N SER A 136 -7.32 -1.00 -0.67
CA SER A 136 -7.93 0.33 -0.77
C SER A 136 -9.20 0.39 0.06
N VAL A 137 -9.36 1.48 0.82
CA VAL A 137 -10.60 1.82 1.52
C VAL A 137 -11.27 2.96 0.76
N ILE A 138 -12.53 2.74 0.36
CA ILE A 138 -13.35 3.70 -0.36
C ILE A 138 -14.54 4.06 0.51
N GLY A 139 -14.88 5.34 0.56
CA GLY A 139 -15.99 5.86 1.34
C GLY A 139 -16.27 7.32 1.05
N SER A 140 -17.15 7.93 1.85
CA SER A 140 -17.47 9.34 1.76
C SER A 140 -17.32 10.02 3.11
N LEU A 141 -16.84 11.25 3.11
CA LEU A 141 -16.67 12.07 4.30
C LEU A 141 -17.42 13.39 4.17
N TYR A 142 -18.18 13.72 5.20
CA TYR A 142 -18.78 15.03 5.40
C TYR A 142 -17.79 15.94 6.11
N SER A 143 -16.80 16.43 5.40
CA SER A 143 -15.72 17.23 5.98
C SER A 143 -15.13 18.18 4.94
N LYS A 144 -14.72 19.35 5.38
CA LYS A 144 -13.99 20.34 4.56
C LYS A 144 -12.47 20.09 4.55
N SER A 145 -12.03 18.92 4.94
CA SER A 145 -10.59 18.57 4.95
C SER A 145 -10.03 18.40 3.54
N SER A 146 -8.80 18.84 3.34
CA SER A 146 -8.12 18.66 2.05
C SER A 146 -7.69 17.21 1.84
N PRO A 147 -7.51 16.74 0.58
CA PRO A 147 -6.95 15.42 0.27
C PRO A 147 -5.57 15.21 0.90
N LEU A 148 -4.75 16.26 0.94
CA LEU A 148 -3.44 16.22 1.58
C LEU A 148 -3.58 15.96 3.09
N GLY A 149 -4.51 16.64 3.76
CA GLY A 149 -4.79 16.40 5.17
C GLY A 149 -5.21 14.97 5.45
N LEU A 150 -6.04 14.37 4.58
CA LEU A 150 -6.44 12.97 4.69
C LEU A 150 -5.26 12.01 4.46
N SER A 151 -4.34 12.33 3.54
CA SER A 151 -3.11 11.54 3.31
C SER A 151 -2.23 11.52 4.54
N ILE A 152 -1.94 12.68 5.11
CA ILE A 152 -1.13 12.82 6.33
C ILE A 152 -1.80 12.11 7.52
N TYR A 153 -3.12 12.32 7.69
CA TYR A 153 -3.89 11.66 8.75
C TYR A 153 -3.79 10.13 8.64
N SER A 154 -4.08 9.57 7.46
CA SER A 154 -3.99 8.13 7.21
C SER A 154 -2.57 7.59 7.43
N GLY A 155 -1.56 8.36 7.03
CA GLY A 155 -0.15 8.04 7.28
C GLY A 155 0.16 7.87 8.76
N ILE A 156 -0.24 8.83 9.58
CA ILE A 156 -0.02 8.79 11.04
C ILE A 156 -0.75 7.58 11.66
N ILE A 157 -2.00 7.33 11.25
CA ILE A 157 -2.78 6.19 11.76
C ILE A 157 -2.11 4.86 11.43
N ILE A 158 -1.67 4.67 10.19
CA ILE A 158 -0.99 3.43 9.76
C ILE A 158 0.38 3.29 10.44
N ALA A 159 1.18 4.35 10.51
CA ALA A 159 2.48 4.30 11.17
C ALA A 159 2.34 3.99 12.67
N ARG A 160 1.31 4.52 13.33
CA ARG A 160 0.97 4.20 14.72
C ARG A 160 0.57 2.73 14.86
N ALA A 161 -0.33 2.23 14.01
CA ALA A 161 -0.73 0.82 14.03
C ALA A 161 0.47 -0.12 13.85
N LEU A 162 1.39 0.21 12.94
CA LEU A 162 2.63 -0.54 12.77
C LEU A 162 3.51 -0.53 14.03
N ARG A 163 3.63 0.62 14.71
CA ARG A 163 4.37 0.69 15.99
C ARG A 163 3.72 -0.16 17.07
N ASP A 164 2.39 -0.12 17.17
CA ASP A 164 1.61 -0.94 18.13
C ASP A 164 1.75 -2.45 17.81
N LEU A 165 1.98 -2.80 16.55
CA LEU A 165 2.27 -4.17 16.08
C LEU A 165 3.76 -4.57 16.22
N GLY A 166 4.60 -3.77 16.87
CA GLY A 166 6.00 -4.09 17.13
C GLY A 166 7.02 -3.50 16.16
N TYR A 167 6.58 -2.69 15.17
CA TYR A 167 7.47 -1.98 14.25
C TYR A 167 7.78 -0.57 14.75
N ALA A 168 8.41 -0.47 15.92
CA ALA A 168 8.64 0.78 16.65
C ALA A 168 9.33 1.89 15.83
N GLY A 169 10.14 1.53 14.82
CA GLY A 169 10.81 2.47 13.93
C GLY A 169 9.97 2.95 12.74
N ALA A 170 8.67 2.57 12.65
CA ALA A 170 7.80 3.05 11.59
C ALA A 170 7.67 4.57 11.65
N SER A 171 7.94 5.24 10.54
CA SER A 171 7.98 6.69 10.39
C SER A 171 7.42 7.10 9.03
N LEU A 172 7.28 8.39 8.82
CA LEU A 172 6.68 8.96 7.62
C LEU A 172 7.68 9.87 6.89
N LYS A 173 7.57 9.90 5.59
CA LYS A 173 8.16 10.95 4.77
C LYS A 173 7.03 11.66 4.03
N TRP A 174 6.96 12.96 4.21
CA TRP A 174 5.98 13.79 3.51
C TRP A 174 6.05 13.60 1.99
N PRO A 175 4.90 13.52 1.30
CA PRO A 175 3.56 13.60 1.85
C PRO A 175 2.89 12.23 2.13
N ASN A 176 3.49 11.10 1.73
CA ASN A 176 2.75 9.84 1.63
C ASN A 176 3.59 8.56 1.75
N ASP A 177 4.89 8.66 2.02
CA ASP A 177 5.75 7.47 2.14
C ASP A 177 5.82 6.98 3.59
N LEU A 178 5.70 5.67 3.77
CA LEU A 178 6.02 4.96 5.01
C LEU A 178 7.49 4.53 4.97
N LEU A 179 8.23 4.84 6.01
CA LEU A 179 9.63 4.46 6.17
C LEU A 179 9.85 3.62 7.43
N HIS A 180 10.95 2.86 7.44
CA HIS A 180 11.52 2.24 8.63
C HIS A 180 13.04 2.26 8.54
N GLY A 181 13.72 2.83 9.52
CA GLY A 181 15.18 2.92 9.53
C GLY A 181 15.78 3.62 8.31
N GLY A 182 15.11 4.65 7.78
CA GLY A 182 15.53 5.38 6.59
C GLY A 182 15.30 4.63 5.27
N LYS A 183 14.58 3.51 5.28
CA LYS A 183 14.24 2.72 4.10
C LYS A 183 12.73 2.79 3.81
N LYS A 184 12.34 2.67 2.55
CA LYS A 184 10.92 2.72 2.14
C LYS A 184 10.23 1.40 2.47
N LEU A 185 9.27 1.46 3.39
CA LEU A 185 8.43 0.33 3.79
C LEU A 185 7.12 0.27 2.99
N GLY A 186 6.59 1.43 2.59
CA GLY A 186 5.30 1.49 1.93
C GLY A 186 4.93 2.88 1.44
N GLY A 187 3.68 3.02 1.03
CA GLY A 187 3.10 4.30 0.62
C GLY A 187 1.58 4.32 0.76
N ILE A 188 1.03 5.52 0.88
CA ILE A 188 -0.40 5.76 0.99
C ILE A 188 -0.80 6.72 -0.11
N LEU A 189 -1.79 6.33 -0.91
CA LEU A 189 -2.32 7.14 -2.00
C LEU A 189 -3.76 7.53 -1.68
N VAL A 190 -4.01 8.83 -1.52
CA VAL A 190 -5.36 9.36 -1.35
C VAL A 190 -5.82 10.05 -2.61
N GLU A 191 -6.96 9.63 -3.12
CA GLU A 191 -7.61 10.20 -4.30
C GLU A 191 -9.04 10.62 -3.96
N LEU A 192 -9.44 11.80 -4.42
CA LEU A 192 -10.84 12.18 -4.41
C LEU A 192 -11.51 11.65 -5.68
N THR A 193 -12.64 10.95 -5.50
CA THR A 193 -13.39 10.36 -6.62
C THR A 193 -14.60 11.19 -7.01
N SER A 194 -15.19 11.91 -6.06
CA SER A 194 -16.24 12.90 -6.31
C SER A 194 -16.25 13.95 -5.21
N GLN A 195 -16.80 15.13 -5.51
CA GLN A 195 -16.92 16.23 -4.55
C GLN A 195 -18.24 16.98 -4.75
N SER A 196 -18.92 17.27 -3.63
CA SER A 196 -20.05 18.18 -3.54
C SER A 196 -19.74 19.31 -2.54
N GLN A 197 -20.73 20.17 -2.24
CA GLN A 197 -20.55 21.24 -1.24
C GLN A 197 -20.30 20.71 0.17
N ASP A 198 -20.89 19.57 0.52
CA ASP A 198 -20.94 19.05 1.89
C ASP A 198 -20.16 17.76 2.08
N TYR A 199 -19.86 17.01 1.03
CA TYR A 199 -19.13 15.75 1.11
C TYR A 199 -18.18 15.54 -0.06
N TYR A 200 -17.20 14.70 0.12
CA TYR A 200 -16.40 14.13 -0.95
C TYR A 200 -16.20 12.62 -0.74
N SER A 201 -16.24 11.90 -1.85
CA SER A 201 -15.86 10.50 -1.86
C SER A 201 -14.35 10.39 -2.07
N PHE A 202 -13.75 9.47 -1.34
CA PHE A 202 -12.32 9.27 -1.35
C PHE A 202 -11.99 7.79 -1.61
N ASN A 203 -10.77 7.60 -2.02
CA ASN A 203 -10.11 6.31 -2.09
C ASN A 203 -8.75 6.44 -1.39
N ILE A 204 -8.52 5.62 -0.35
CA ILE A 204 -7.26 5.53 0.36
C ILE A 204 -6.63 4.19 -0.02
N GLY A 205 -5.67 4.23 -0.95
CA GLY A 205 -4.83 3.08 -1.30
C GLY A 205 -3.64 2.97 -0.34
N VAL A 206 -3.41 1.78 0.17
CA VAL A 206 -2.29 1.45 1.05
C VAL A 206 -1.49 0.32 0.42
N GLY A 207 -0.19 0.55 0.24
CA GLY A 207 0.78 -0.45 -0.18
C GLY A 207 1.90 -0.55 0.85
N ILE A 208 2.10 -1.72 1.44
CA ILE A 208 3.18 -1.98 2.40
C ILE A 208 3.93 -3.23 1.95
N ASN A 209 5.23 -3.16 1.91
CA ASN A 209 6.08 -4.30 1.62
C ASN A 209 6.03 -5.26 2.82
N TYR A 210 5.57 -6.50 2.59
CA TYR A 210 5.49 -7.52 3.63
C TYR A 210 6.71 -8.45 3.59
N ASP A 211 6.96 -9.06 2.42
CA ASP A 211 8.12 -9.92 2.14
C ASP A 211 8.50 -9.79 0.66
N ILE A 212 9.32 -8.82 0.33
CA ILE A 212 9.74 -8.57 -1.06
C ILE A 212 11.01 -9.35 -1.46
N GLY A 213 11.58 -10.13 -0.54
CA GLY A 213 12.70 -11.02 -0.81
C GLY A 213 13.94 -10.32 -1.36
N SER A 214 14.64 -11.01 -2.29
CA SER A 214 15.79 -10.48 -3.01
C SER A 214 15.45 -9.65 -4.26
N ASP A 215 14.18 -9.56 -4.62
CA ASP A 215 13.67 -8.88 -5.84
C ASP A 215 13.78 -7.34 -5.77
N LEU A 216 14.40 -6.84 -4.69
CA LEU A 216 14.67 -5.43 -4.42
C LEU A 216 15.42 -4.72 -5.55
N ASN A 217 16.26 -5.44 -6.31
CA ASN A 217 17.11 -4.84 -7.35
C ASN A 217 16.30 -4.34 -8.57
N SER A 218 15.06 -4.83 -8.77
CA SER A 218 14.18 -4.40 -9.84
C SER A 218 13.42 -3.10 -9.53
N MET A 219 13.41 -2.67 -8.27
CA MET A 219 12.64 -1.50 -7.83
C MET A 219 13.33 -0.14 -8.04
N GLY A 220 14.44 -0.09 -8.78
CA GLY A 220 15.13 1.12 -9.19
C GLY A 220 16.05 1.73 -8.12
N GLN A 221 16.92 2.67 -8.55
CA GLN A 221 17.78 3.45 -7.65
C GLN A 221 16.95 4.56 -6.98
N ASN A 222 16.35 4.26 -5.83
CA ASN A 222 15.61 5.21 -5.04
C ASN A 222 16.50 5.78 -3.92
N LEU A 223 16.31 7.05 -3.60
CA LEU A 223 16.99 7.74 -2.48
C LEU A 223 16.74 7.02 -1.14
N PHE A 224 15.59 6.38 -1.01
CA PHE A 224 15.21 5.53 0.12
C PHE A 224 15.08 4.10 -0.39
N PRO A 225 16.11 3.24 -0.17
CA PRO A 225 16.05 1.86 -0.60
C PRO A 225 14.87 1.14 0.05
N PRO A 226 14.24 0.18 -0.62
CA PRO A 226 13.10 -0.52 -0.06
C PRO A 226 13.49 -1.44 1.10
N THR A 227 12.53 -1.68 1.99
CA THR A 227 12.56 -2.70 3.04
C THR A 227 11.18 -3.33 3.17
N ASP A 228 11.06 -4.41 3.92
CA ASP A 228 9.80 -5.08 4.18
C ASP A 228 9.66 -5.45 5.67
N LEU A 229 8.44 -5.84 6.04
CA LEU A 229 8.08 -6.12 7.43
C LEU A 229 8.83 -7.34 7.96
N LEU A 230 9.00 -8.41 7.18
CA LEU A 230 9.69 -9.60 7.63
C LEU A 230 11.19 -9.37 7.84
N LYS A 231 11.85 -8.52 7.04
CA LYS A 231 13.24 -8.12 7.28
C LYS A 231 13.42 -7.32 8.56
N ILE A 232 12.40 -6.55 8.94
CA ILE A 232 12.44 -5.73 10.16
C ILE A 232 12.21 -6.60 11.39
N ASN A 233 11.24 -7.50 11.34
CA ASN A 233 10.90 -8.37 12.46
C ASN A 233 10.36 -9.73 11.97
N HIS A 234 11.20 -10.76 12.05
CA HIS A 234 10.87 -12.13 11.66
C HIS A 234 10.00 -12.88 12.69
N ASP A 235 10.02 -12.43 13.95
CA ASP A 235 9.42 -13.15 15.07
C ASP A 235 7.96 -12.78 15.33
N LEU A 236 7.35 -12.00 14.42
CA LEU A 236 5.93 -11.66 14.55
C LEU A 236 5.03 -12.88 14.33
N SER A 237 4.17 -13.10 15.29
CA SER A 237 3.17 -14.19 15.27
C SER A 237 2.02 -13.95 14.29
N LEU A 238 1.90 -12.74 13.71
CA LEU A 238 0.82 -12.36 12.80
C LEU A 238 1.20 -12.63 11.35
N CYS A 239 0.35 -13.37 10.64
CA CYS A 239 0.51 -13.57 9.21
C CYS A 239 0.09 -12.33 8.40
N ARG A 240 0.43 -12.31 7.11
CA ARG A 240 0.11 -11.21 6.19
C ARG A 240 -1.39 -10.88 6.17
N SER A 241 -2.25 -11.90 6.19
CA SER A 241 -3.70 -11.73 6.15
C SER A 241 -4.23 -11.04 7.42
N GLU A 242 -3.77 -11.46 8.60
CA GLU A 242 -4.15 -10.82 9.87
C GLU A 242 -3.69 -9.38 9.92
N MET A 243 -2.44 -9.11 9.53
CA MET A 243 -1.92 -7.73 9.46
C MET A 243 -2.72 -6.88 8.48
N SER A 244 -3.07 -7.42 7.32
CA SER A 244 -3.90 -6.73 6.32
C SER A 244 -5.25 -6.32 6.91
N GLY A 245 -5.92 -7.24 7.60
CA GLY A 245 -7.20 -7.00 8.27
C GLY A 245 -7.09 -5.95 9.36
N ILE A 246 -6.09 -6.05 10.26
CA ILE A 246 -5.84 -5.10 11.36
C ILE A 246 -5.60 -3.68 10.81
N LEU A 247 -4.76 -3.54 9.78
CA LEU A 247 -4.45 -2.23 9.20
C LEU A 247 -5.68 -1.60 8.54
N ALA A 248 -6.46 -2.37 7.78
CA ALA A 248 -7.68 -1.87 7.15
C ALA A 248 -8.75 -1.50 8.20
N ARG A 249 -8.96 -2.35 9.23
CA ARG A 249 -9.82 -2.03 10.37
C ARG A 249 -9.42 -0.72 11.02
N THR A 250 -8.14 -0.55 11.32
CA THR A 250 -7.62 0.67 11.96
C THR A 250 -7.88 1.92 11.13
N VAL A 251 -7.73 1.83 9.79
CA VAL A 251 -8.05 2.93 8.88
C VAL A 251 -9.56 3.24 8.92
N ILE A 252 -10.43 2.23 8.79
CA ILE A 252 -11.89 2.43 8.76
C ILE A 252 -12.39 3.02 10.10
N GLU A 253 -11.97 2.46 11.24
CA GLU A 253 -12.35 2.98 12.56
C GLU A 253 -11.89 4.43 12.77
N SER A 254 -10.74 4.79 12.22
CA SER A 254 -10.23 6.16 12.28
C SER A 254 -11.04 7.09 11.38
N LEU A 255 -11.50 6.61 10.23
CA LEU A 255 -12.37 7.37 9.33
C LEU A 255 -13.77 7.57 9.91
N LYS A 256 -14.36 6.60 10.61
CA LYS A 256 -15.61 6.76 11.37
C LYS A 256 -15.53 7.89 12.42
N LYS A 257 -14.34 8.13 12.96
CA LYS A 257 -14.07 9.20 13.94
C LYS A 257 -13.48 10.47 13.31
N PHE A 258 -13.40 10.51 11.98
CA PHE A 258 -12.72 11.59 11.26
C PHE A 258 -13.51 12.89 11.35
N ASN A 259 -12.88 13.90 11.92
CA ASN A 259 -13.39 15.25 12.03
C ASN A 259 -12.22 16.23 12.26
N GLN A 260 -12.48 17.51 12.26
CA GLN A 260 -11.45 18.53 12.41
C GLN A 260 -10.62 18.37 13.69
N ARG A 261 -11.22 17.91 14.80
CA ARG A 261 -10.51 17.69 16.06
C ARG A 261 -9.55 16.49 15.98
N SER A 262 -10.00 15.39 15.36
CA SER A 262 -9.17 14.19 15.18
C SER A 262 -7.97 14.46 14.27
N ILE A 263 -8.15 15.24 13.19
CA ILE A 263 -7.07 15.70 12.30
C ILE A 263 -6.05 16.52 13.07
N GLN A 264 -6.49 17.55 13.81
CA GLN A 264 -5.59 18.40 14.59
C GLN A 264 -4.83 17.60 15.64
N SER A 265 -5.48 16.62 16.26
CA SER A 265 -4.82 15.75 17.25
C SER A 265 -3.75 14.87 16.61
N ALA A 266 -4.03 14.30 15.42
CA ALA A 266 -3.05 13.52 14.67
C ALA A 266 -1.88 14.40 14.20
N PHE A 267 -2.14 15.59 13.65
CA PHE A 267 -1.08 16.47 13.14
C PHE A 267 -0.12 16.96 14.22
N LYS A 268 -0.56 17.06 15.47
CA LYS A 268 0.34 17.34 16.60
C LYS A 268 1.39 16.25 16.84
N LEU A 269 1.09 15.01 16.38
CA LEU A 269 2.01 13.88 16.47
C LEU A 269 2.99 13.84 15.30
N TRP A 270 2.79 14.65 14.25
CA TRP A 270 3.61 14.62 13.04
C TRP A 270 5.12 14.66 13.32
N PRO A 271 5.65 15.55 14.20
CA PRO A 271 7.09 15.60 14.47
C PRO A 271 7.67 14.28 15.02
N GLU A 272 6.86 13.45 15.68
CA GLU A 272 7.29 12.15 16.21
C GLU A 272 7.36 11.08 15.13
N TYR A 273 6.63 11.26 14.03
CA TYR A 273 6.57 10.32 12.91
C TYR A 273 7.40 10.77 11.71
N ASP A 274 7.68 12.06 11.56
CA ASP A 274 8.42 12.61 10.41
C ASP A 274 9.90 12.21 10.46
N ALA A 275 10.31 11.32 9.56
CA ALA A 275 11.69 10.84 9.46
C ALA A 275 12.70 11.95 9.12
N LEU A 276 12.20 13.08 8.60
CA LEU A 276 13.02 14.22 8.14
C LEU A 276 12.75 15.50 8.93
N PHE A 277 12.10 15.40 10.08
CA PHE A 277 11.89 16.56 10.96
C PHE A 277 13.23 17.19 11.38
N GLU A 278 13.30 18.52 11.32
CA GLU A 278 14.50 19.34 11.60
C GLU A 278 15.72 19.10 10.69
N LYS A 279 15.55 18.40 9.55
CA LYS A 279 16.61 18.22 8.56
C LYS A 279 16.50 19.23 7.42
N GLU A 280 17.64 19.56 6.82
CA GLU A 280 17.70 20.28 5.55
C GLU A 280 17.16 19.33 4.46
N VAL A 281 16.22 19.83 3.68
CA VAL A 281 15.56 19.07 2.62
C VAL A 281 15.37 19.92 1.38
N LYS A 282 15.21 19.23 0.24
CA LYS A 282 14.85 19.81 -1.03
C LYS A 282 13.52 19.26 -1.49
N ILE A 283 12.67 20.11 -2.02
CA ILE A 283 11.41 19.72 -2.66
C ILE A 283 11.53 20.04 -4.14
N ILE A 284 11.32 19.05 -4.96
CA ILE A 284 11.23 19.21 -6.41
C ILE A 284 9.73 19.30 -6.75
N GLU A 285 9.32 20.47 -7.26
CA GLU A 285 7.95 20.77 -7.68
C GLU A 285 7.97 21.25 -9.13
N GLU A 286 7.57 20.39 -10.07
CA GLU A 286 7.63 20.63 -11.52
C GLU A 286 8.98 21.19 -12.01
N ASN A 287 9.11 22.51 -12.10
CA ASN A 287 10.32 23.22 -12.57
C ASN A 287 11.06 23.95 -11.45
N ASP A 288 10.53 23.92 -10.22
CA ASP A 288 11.09 24.67 -9.08
C ASP A 288 11.73 23.72 -8.06
N ILE A 289 12.79 24.18 -7.44
CA ILE A 289 13.42 23.52 -6.30
C ILE A 289 13.30 24.45 -5.09
N LEU A 290 12.61 23.97 -4.07
CA LEU A 290 12.52 24.65 -2.78
C LEU A 290 13.46 23.95 -1.80
N GLU A 291 14.32 24.72 -1.14
CA GLU A 291 15.24 24.22 -0.12
C GLU A 291 14.93 24.89 1.22
N GLY A 292 15.23 24.17 2.30
CA GLY A 292 15.11 24.69 3.64
C GLY A 292 15.03 23.61 4.71
N LYS A 293 15.05 24.02 5.95
CA LYS A 293 14.88 23.13 7.09
C LYS A 293 13.42 22.73 7.22
N ASN A 294 13.14 21.40 7.25
CA ASN A 294 11.80 20.88 7.52
C ASN A 294 11.43 21.16 8.98
N ILE A 295 10.44 22.00 9.21
CA ILE A 295 9.93 22.36 10.55
C ILE A 295 8.54 21.77 10.84
N GLY A 296 8.10 20.77 10.05
CA GLY A 296 6.85 20.06 10.23
C GLY A 296 5.78 20.42 9.22
N ILE A 297 4.53 20.32 9.61
CA ILE A 297 3.37 20.59 8.75
C ILE A 297 2.44 21.65 9.36
N ASP A 298 1.67 22.33 8.52
CA ASP A 298 0.61 23.22 8.98
C ASP A 298 -0.72 22.45 9.21
N HIS A 299 -1.75 23.20 9.62
CA HIS A 299 -3.10 22.65 9.91
C HIS A 299 -3.81 22.06 8.67
N THR A 300 -3.31 22.26 7.48
CA THR A 300 -3.83 21.66 6.23
C THR A 300 -3.04 20.40 5.81
N GLY A 301 -1.90 20.12 6.46
CA GLY A 301 -0.96 19.07 6.10
C GLY A 301 0.13 19.53 5.13
N ALA A 302 0.19 20.83 4.79
CA ALA A 302 1.26 21.38 3.96
C ALA A 302 2.58 21.35 4.72
N LEU A 303 3.67 20.93 4.05
CA LEU A 303 5.01 20.94 4.63
C LEU A 303 5.49 22.38 4.84
N LEU A 304 6.10 22.62 5.97
CA LEU A 304 6.70 23.90 6.33
C LEU A 304 8.23 23.82 6.21
N LEU A 305 8.80 24.66 5.38
CA LEU A 305 10.25 24.82 5.23
C LEU A 305 10.67 26.17 5.77
N ASP A 306 11.66 26.18 6.65
CA ASP A 306 12.36 27.40 7.09
C ASP A 306 13.58 27.62 6.19
N ASP A 307 13.52 28.65 5.35
CA ASP A 307 14.62 29.10 4.54
C ASP A 307 15.18 30.42 5.12
N ASN A 308 16.15 30.30 5.99
CA ASN A 308 16.83 31.44 6.66
C ASN A 308 15.86 32.42 7.37
N GLY A 309 14.84 31.88 8.07
CA GLY A 309 13.81 32.63 8.79
C GLY A 309 12.59 32.99 7.94
N VAL A 310 12.54 32.59 6.68
CA VAL A 310 11.36 32.71 5.80
C VAL A 310 10.64 31.38 5.73
N ILE A 311 9.41 31.31 6.25
CA ILE A 311 8.60 30.09 6.23
C ILE A 311 7.92 29.93 4.88
N LYS A 312 8.27 28.88 4.14
CA LYS A 312 7.61 28.46 2.89
C LYS A 312 6.66 27.32 3.15
N LYS A 313 5.48 27.36 2.51
CA LYS A 313 4.48 26.27 2.56
C LYS A 313 4.50 25.51 1.26
N VAL A 314 4.58 24.17 1.36
CA VAL A 314 4.62 23.25 0.22
C VAL A 314 3.42 22.32 0.27
N TYR A 315 2.62 22.30 -0.79
CA TYR A 315 1.40 21.51 -0.89
C TYR A 315 1.59 20.24 -1.74
N ASN A 316 2.61 20.24 -2.60
CA ASN A 316 2.90 19.18 -3.54
C ASN A 316 4.42 19.06 -3.73
N GLY A 317 4.89 18.03 -4.44
CA GLY A 317 6.30 17.87 -4.78
C GLY A 317 6.91 16.54 -4.31
N HIS A 318 8.16 16.34 -4.70
CA HIS A 318 8.99 15.21 -4.29
C HIS A 318 10.06 15.69 -3.31
N LEU A 319 9.99 15.18 -2.07
CA LEU A 319 10.97 15.48 -1.04
C LEU A 319 12.22 14.62 -1.26
N VAL A 320 13.38 15.29 -1.38
CA VAL A 320 14.72 14.71 -1.46
C VAL A 320 15.61 15.32 -0.36
N ILE A 321 16.70 14.63 -0.02
CA ILE A 321 17.68 15.07 1.00
C ILE A 321 18.90 15.63 0.28
#